data_d2a04155dee16de81de3c1f4f65b91c9
#
_entry.id   d2a04155dee16de81de3c1f4f65b91c9
#
_cell.length_a   1.000
_cell.length_b   1.000
_cell.length_c   1.000
_cell.angle_alpha   90.00
_cell.angle_beta   90.00
_cell.angle_gamma   90.00
#
_symmetry.space_group_name_H-M   'P 1'
#
loop_
_entity.id
_entity.type
_entity.pdbx_description
1 polymer ?
#
loop_
_entity_poly.entity_id
_entity_poly.type
_entity_poly.pdbx_seq_one_letter_code
_entity_poly.pdbx_strand_id
1 'polypeptide(L)'
;MADDKLKVLFATSEVAPLVKTGGLGDVSGALPPAIAGLGADVRVLVPGYRQVMEALKTKGRAAVLPALSGLPPAHLLASKLPSGVPLLVIDCAIYDRPGGPYQDAAGRDWPDNDLRFGLLSYVAALLSASGSPYPWAPDIVHCNDWQTGLAPIYLRYTDGRKAKTVITIHNLAYQGIFPPEAVARLGLPKQAFGIDGVEYYGNMSFLKAGLQWADHITTVSPSYAQEIQHEPLGMGMQGLLSHRRAVLTGILNGIDVDAWDPDNDPYIERYYNASRLAQKEDNRKALRARLRLADEPEVPLFATVGRLTHQKGLDVLADVAAELIGFPAQLAVLGAGDAQLQSRFLSLARSHRGKIAAHIGFDEGLSHQIEAGADIFVMPSRYEPSGLNQMYSQRYGTPPVVHATGGLKDSVVDATPQAIAAKTASGFAFAPLGPETLLAACRRAAHAYRNKRLWRQIQKNGMARDFSWQASARQYLQLYHELMR
;
A
#
# COMPACT_ATOMS: atom_id res chain seq x y z
N MET A 1 5.81 -0.28 -39.10
CA MET A 1 5.35 0.85 -38.28
C MET A 1 5.85 0.55 -36.85
N ALA A 2 6.66 1.43 -36.27
CA ALA A 2 7.05 1.25 -34.87
C ALA A 2 5.77 1.31 -34.05
N ASP A 3 5.48 0.23 -33.33
CA ASP A 3 4.38 0.17 -32.36
C ASP A 3 4.58 1.34 -31.41
N ASP A 4 3.71 2.36 -31.48
CA ASP A 4 3.85 3.57 -30.65
C ASP A 4 3.38 3.20 -29.23
N LYS A 5 4.32 2.64 -28.46
CA LYS A 5 4.06 2.18 -27.11
C LYS A 5 3.53 3.33 -26.27
N LEU A 6 2.49 3.08 -25.49
CA LEU A 6 1.98 4.03 -24.50
C LEU A 6 3.10 4.41 -23.52
N LYS A 7 3.38 5.70 -23.39
CA LYS A 7 4.45 6.25 -22.55
C LYS A 7 3.87 6.74 -21.23
N VAL A 8 4.37 6.19 -20.13
CA VAL A 8 3.87 6.50 -18.79
C VAL A 8 5.00 7.05 -17.90
N LEU A 9 4.85 8.26 -17.39
CA LEU A 9 5.68 8.80 -16.33
C LEU A 9 5.02 8.47 -14.98
N PHE A 10 5.63 7.59 -14.20
CA PHE A 10 5.17 7.22 -12.88
C PHE A 10 5.91 8.05 -11.83
N ALA A 11 5.28 9.10 -11.33
CA ALA A 11 5.86 10.02 -10.36
C ALA A 11 5.52 9.56 -8.93
N THR A 12 6.53 9.44 -8.07
CA THR A 12 6.38 8.91 -6.72
C THR A 12 7.44 9.46 -5.76
N SER A 13 7.12 9.47 -4.46
CA SER A 13 8.08 9.84 -3.41
C SER A 13 8.87 8.65 -2.86
N GLU A 14 8.42 7.43 -3.12
CA GLU A 14 9.05 6.18 -2.66
C GLU A 14 9.13 5.18 -3.80
N VAL A 15 10.17 4.35 -3.82
CA VAL A 15 10.30 3.21 -4.74
C VAL A 15 11.20 2.13 -4.14
N ALA A 16 10.65 0.96 -3.86
CA ALA A 16 11.44 -0.18 -3.36
C ALA A 16 12.34 -0.73 -4.49
N PRO A 17 13.56 -1.23 -4.15
CA PRO A 17 14.16 -1.28 -2.82
C PRO A 17 14.95 -0.01 -2.42
N LEU A 18 14.94 1.07 -3.21
CA LEU A 18 15.81 2.23 -3.02
C LEU A 18 15.38 3.10 -1.84
N VAL A 19 14.07 3.32 -1.70
CA VAL A 19 13.48 4.11 -0.61
C VAL A 19 12.08 3.61 -0.31
N LYS A 20 11.82 3.26 0.95
CA LYS A 20 10.52 2.72 1.40
C LYS A 20 10.25 3.12 2.85
N THR A 21 9.05 3.63 3.11
CA THR A 21 8.51 3.85 4.46
C THR A 21 7.18 3.11 4.66
N GLY A 22 6.48 2.82 3.58
CA GLY A 22 5.17 2.18 3.61
C GLY A 22 4.81 1.45 2.32
N GLY A 23 3.53 1.14 2.15
CA GLY A 23 3.02 0.41 0.99
C GLY A 23 3.20 1.10 -0.35
N LEU A 24 3.34 2.45 -0.36
CA LEU A 24 3.64 3.20 -1.58
C LEU A 24 4.96 2.76 -2.21
N GLY A 25 5.98 2.51 -1.39
CA GLY A 25 7.27 2.01 -1.89
C GLY A 25 7.14 0.66 -2.60
N ASP A 26 6.34 -0.25 -2.06
CA ASP A 26 6.08 -1.57 -2.67
C ASP A 26 5.34 -1.42 -4.00
N VAL A 27 4.26 -0.63 -4.03
CA VAL A 27 3.51 -0.35 -5.27
C VAL A 27 4.42 0.24 -6.34
N SER A 28 5.22 1.25 -5.98
CA SER A 28 6.11 1.94 -6.92
C SER A 28 7.28 1.07 -7.41
N GLY A 29 7.68 0.07 -6.62
CA GLY A 29 8.68 -0.92 -7.01
C GLY A 29 8.13 -2.01 -7.94
N ALA A 30 6.84 -2.32 -7.87
CA ALA A 30 6.25 -3.50 -8.51
C ALA A 30 5.26 -3.19 -9.64
N LEU A 31 4.42 -2.16 -9.52
CA LEU A 31 3.44 -1.80 -10.54
C LEU A 31 4.08 -1.31 -11.85
N PRO A 32 5.09 -0.39 -11.86
CA PRO A 32 5.74 0.05 -13.08
C PRO A 32 6.37 -1.09 -13.90
N PRO A 33 7.13 -2.04 -13.31
CA PRO A 33 7.61 -3.21 -14.04
C PRO A 33 6.49 -4.08 -14.62
N ALA A 34 5.40 -4.26 -13.89
CA ALA A 34 4.26 -5.05 -14.35
C ALA A 34 3.57 -4.39 -15.56
N ILE A 35 3.39 -3.05 -15.54
CA ILE A 35 2.84 -2.29 -16.67
C ILE A 35 3.81 -2.34 -17.88
N ALA A 36 5.12 -2.20 -17.62
CA ALA A 36 6.13 -2.31 -18.68
C ALA A 36 6.15 -3.71 -19.31
N GLY A 37 5.98 -4.76 -18.52
CA GLY A 37 5.84 -6.14 -18.98
C GLY A 37 4.62 -6.39 -19.89
N LEU A 38 3.61 -5.52 -19.79
CA LEU A 38 2.45 -5.54 -20.68
C LEU A 38 2.63 -4.67 -21.97
N GLY A 39 3.82 -4.11 -22.18
CA GLY A 39 4.20 -3.44 -23.43
C GLY A 39 4.28 -1.92 -23.38
N ALA A 40 3.96 -1.25 -22.28
CA ALA A 40 4.11 0.21 -22.15
C ALA A 40 5.60 0.62 -21.95
N ASP A 41 5.97 1.84 -22.38
CA ASP A 41 7.24 2.49 -22.02
C ASP A 41 7.04 3.27 -20.72
N VAL A 42 7.38 2.65 -19.58
CA VAL A 42 7.21 3.24 -18.25
C VAL A 42 8.52 3.79 -17.74
N ARG A 43 8.50 5.01 -17.20
CA ARG A 43 9.65 5.62 -16.50
C ARG A 43 9.20 6.06 -15.12
N VAL A 44 9.98 5.73 -14.10
CA VAL A 44 9.71 6.14 -12.72
C VAL A 44 10.46 7.42 -12.40
N LEU A 45 9.78 8.42 -11.84
CA LEU A 45 10.36 9.67 -11.36
C LEU A 45 10.36 9.70 -9.83
N VAL A 46 11.52 9.92 -9.22
CA VAL A 46 11.69 9.93 -7.76
C VAL A 46 12.65 11.04 -7.32
N PRO A 47 12.51 11.61 -6.10
CA PRO A 47 13.50 12.50 -5.52
C PRO A 47 14.85 11.81 -5.28
N GLY A 48 15.93 12.55 -5.47
CA GLY A 48 17.31 12.10 -5.20
C GLY A 48 17.66 12.16 -3.72
N TYR A 49 16.92 11.44 -2.88
CA TYR A 49 17.27 11.30 -1.47
C TYR A 49 18.67 10.67 -1.33
N ARG A 50 19.37 10.98 -0.25
CA ARG A 50 20.73 10.46 0.00
C ARG A 50 20.83 8.95 -0.25
N GLN A 51 19.95 8.17 0.33
CA GLN A 51 19.91 6.71 0.15
C GLN A 51 19.64 6.27 -1.30
N VAL A 52 18.84 7.01 -2.07
CA VAL A 52 18.63 6.75 -3.49
C VAL A 52 19.91 7.03 -4.25
N MET A 53 20.53 8.18 -4.01
CA MET A 53 21.78 8.60 -4.69
C MET A 53 22.95 7.65 -4.41
N GLU A 54 23.04 7.11 -3.20
CA GLU A 54 24.07 6.12 -2.79
C GLU A 54 23.83 4.75 -3.44
N ALA A 55 22.57 4.35 -3.62
CA ALA A 55 22.22 3.05 -4.21
C ALA A 55 22.37 3.01 -5.74
N LEU A 56 22.45 4.15 -6.43
CA LEU A 56 22.57 4.20 -7.88
C LEU A 56 23.96 3.72 -8.36
N LYS A 57 23.98 2.58 -9.06
CA LYS A 57 25.21 2.03 -9.67
C LYS A 57 25.68 2.85 -10.88
N THR A 58 24.75 3.36 -11.66
CA THR A 58 24.99 4.20 -12.85
C THR A 58 24.08 5.40 -12.81
N LYS A 59 24.62 6.59 -13.10
CA LYS A 59 23.86 7.82 -13.18
C LYS A 59 24.47 8.73 -14.25
N GLY A 60 23.66 9.06 -15.24
CA GLY A 60 24.01 10.04 -16.28
C GLY A 60 23.13 11.26 -16.16
N ARG A 61 23.72 12.46 -16.34
CA ARG A 61 22.91 13.68 -16.43
C ARG A 61 22.05 13.65 -17.69
N ALA A 62 20.73 13.68 -17.54
CA ALA A 62 19.77 13.60 -18.63
C ALA A 62 19.24 14.99 -19.03
N ALA A 63 19.09 15.91 -18.06
CA ALA A 63 18.64 17.28 -18.32
C ALA A 63 19.01 18.23 -17.16
N VAL A 64 18.92 19.54 -17.44
CA VAL A 64 18.92 20.60 -16.45
C VAL A 64 17.48 21.04 -16.23
N LEU A 65 17.05 21.09 -14.98
CA LEU A 65 15.71 21.48 -14.56
C LEU A 65 15.73 22.94 -14.10
N PRO A 66 14.95 23.83 -14.71
CA PRO A 66 14.94 25.25 -14.34
C PRO A 66 14.33 25.47 -12.95
N ALA A 67 14.74 26.53 -12.28
CA ALA A 67 14.09 27.02 -11.08
C ALA A 67 12.67 27.55 -11.41
N LEU A 68 11.77 27.49 -10.42
CA LEU A 68 10.45 28.10 -10.49
C LEU A 68 10.13 28.76 -9.14
N SER A 69 10.09 30.11 -9.10
CA SER A 69 9.81 30.83 -7.85
C SER A 69 10.72 30.38 -6.69
N GLY A 70 10.20 29.85 -5.60
CA GLY A 70 10.99 29.30 -4.48
C GLY A 70 11.53 27.89 -4.70
N LEU A 71 11.17 27.21 -5.81
CA LEU A 71 11.72 25.90 -6.16
C LEU A 71 13.12 26.04 -6.76
N PRO A 72 14.14 25.37 -6.19
CA PRO A 72 15.52 25.50 -6.66
C PRO A 72 15.70 24.82 -8.03
N PRO A 73 16.73 25.22 -8.80
CA PRO A 73 17.14 24.47 -9.98
C PRO A 73 17.67 23.10 -9.56
N ALA A 74 17.54 22.12 -10.46
CA ALA A 74 17.96 20.76 -10.20
C ALA A 74 18.55 20.12 -11.46
N HIS A 75 19.07 18.91 -11.32
CA HIS A 75 19.45 18.07 -12.44
C HIS A 75 18.55 16.84 -12.49
N LEU A 76 18.20 16.42 -13.70
CA LEU A 76 17.58 15.13 -13.93
C LEU A 76 18.67 14.11 -14.24
N LEU A 77 18.73 13.06 -13.45
CA LEU A 77 19.62 11.93 -13.70
C LEU A 77 18.82 10.76 -14.25
N ALA A 78 19.42 10.02 -15.20
CA ALA A 78 18.88 8.79 -15.73
C ALA A 78 19.62 7.57 -15.17
N SER A 79 18.87 6.58 -14.72
CA SER A 79 19.33 5.31 -14.18
C SER A 79 18.31 4.20 -14.50
N LYS A 80 18.40 3.07 -13.80
CA LYS A 80 17.42 1.97 -13.87
C LYS A 80 17.15 1.40 -12.50
N LEU A 81 15.92 0.97 -12.30
CA LEU A 81 15.57 0.11 -11.16
C LEU A 81 16.20 -1.29 -11.33
N PRO A 82 16.32 -2.08 -10.25
CA PRO A 82 16.75 -3.48 -10.34
C PRO A 82 15.93 -4.32 -11.33
N SER A 83 14.66 -3.99 -11.51
CA SER A 83 13.74 -4.59 -12.49
C SER A 83 14.06 -4.25 -13.95
N GLY A 84 15.01 -3.32 -14.20
CA GLY A 84 15.36 -2.82 -15.54
C GLY A 84 14.52 -1.63 -16.01
N VAL A 85 13.44 -1.27 -15.32
CA VAL A 85 12.61 -0.09 -15.65
C VAL A 85 13.44 1.19 -15.53
N PRO A 86 13.38 2.10 -16.52
CA PRO A 86 14.07 3.39 -16.48
C PRO A 86 13.66 4.21 -15.26
N LEU A 87 14.65 4.75 -14.56
CA LEU A 87 14.52 5.58 -13.38
C LEU A 87 15.05 6.99 -13.67
N LEU A 88 14.22 7.98 -13.43
CA LEU A 88 14.55 9.40 -13.47
C LEU A 88 14.66 9.92 -12.03
N VAL A 89 15.78 10.51 -11.67
CA VAL A 89 16.04 10.98 -10.31
C VAL A 89 16.28 12.49 -10.32
N ILE A 90 15.56 13.20 -9.45
CA ILE A 90 15.71 14.65 -9.28
C ILE A 90 16.88 14.90 -8.33
N ASP A 91 18.06 15.21 -8.86
CA ASP A 91 19.25 15.55 -8.09
C ASP A 91 19.20 17.03 -7.70
N CYS A 92 18.95 17.25 -6.41
CA CYS A 92 18.86 18.58 -5.81
C CYS A 92 19.25 18.52 -4.33
N ALA A 93 20.00 19.52 -3.87
CA ALA A 93 20.47 19.61 -2.48
C ALA A 93 19.34 19.57 -1.43
N ILE A 94 18.11 19.95 -1.81
CA ILE A 94 16.93 19.92 -0.93
C ILE A 94 16.59 18.49 -0.46
N TYR A 95 17.02 17.45 -1.17
CA TYR A 95 16.79 16.04 -0.83
C TYR A 95 17.96 15.38 -0.10
N ASP A 96 19.16 15.99 -0.12
CA ASP A 96 20.35 15.43 0.51
C ASP A 96 20.35 15.68 2.03
N ARG A 97 19.67 14.80 2.78
CA ARG A 97 19.53 14.90 4.24
C ARG A 97 19.62 13.52 4.89
N PRO A 98 20.14 13.44 6.13
CA PRO A 98 20.04 12.22 6.94
C PRO A 98 18.59 12.05 7.44
N GLY A 99 18.09 10.82 7.46
CA GLY A 99 16.72 10.51 7.92
C GLY A 99 15.82 10.00 6.81
N GLY A 100 14.53 9.99 7.07
CA GLY A 100 13.54 9.48 6.12
C GLY A 100 13.13 10.50 5.04
N PRO A 101 12.39 10.04 4.02
CA PRO A 101 11.90 10.92 2.96
C PRO A 101 10.97 12.02 3.46
N TYR A 102 10.29 11.85 4.58
CA TYR A 102 9.29 12.79 5.10
C TYR A 102 9.71 13.46 6.40
N GLN A 103 10.50 12.76 7.22
CA GLN A 103 10.79 13.10 8.61
C GLN A 103 12.27 12.99 8.93
N ASP A 104 12.68 13.77 9.93
CA ASP A 104 14.01 13.66 10.52
C ASP A 104 14.16 12.39 11.39
N ALA A 105 15.35 12.17 11.94
CA ALA A 105 15.63 11.04 12.81
C ALA A 105 14.82 11.03 14.13
N ALA A 106 14.23 12.17 14.50
CA ALA A 106 13.36 12.28 15.68
C ALA A 106 11.86 12.08 15.33
N GLY A 107 11.53 11.76 14.07
CA GLY A 107 10.16 11.56 13.60
C GLY A 107 9.37 12.84 13.37
N ARG A 108 10.03 14.00 13.29
CA ARG A 108 9.39 15.28 12.99
C ARG A 108 9.43 15.54 11.50
N ASP A 109 8.32 16.01 10.94
CA ASP A 109 8.24 16.36 9.52
C ASP A 109 9.28 17.43 9.15
N TRP A 110 9.89 17.28 7.98
CA TRP A 110 10.78 18.30 7.46
C TRP A 110 9.99 19.60 7.21
N PRO A 111 10.45 20.76 7.71
CA PRO A 111 9.71 22.01 7.65
C PRO A 111 9.51 22.56 6.24
N ASP A 112 10.26 22.07 5.28
CA ASP A 112 10.23 22.43 3.86
C ASP A 112 9.67 21.29 2.96
N ASN A 113 8.87 20.42 3.51
CA ASN A 113 8.22 19.36 2.72
C ASN A 113 7.34 19.90 1.60
N ASP A 114 6.79 21.12 1.73
CA ASP A 114 6.10 21.80 0.65
C ASP A 114 7.03 22.08 -0.55
N LEU A 115 8.23 22.59 -0.34
CA LEU A 115 9.21 22.82 -1.41
C LEU A 115 9.73 21.50 -2.00
N ARG A 116 10.01 20.52 -1.16
CA ARG A 116 10.54 19.20 -1.57
C ARG A 116 9.55 18.48 -2.49
N PHE A 117 8.31 18.37 -2.09
CA PHE A 117 7.30 17.69 -2.90
C PHE A 117 6.64 18.60 -3.94
N GLY A 118 6.71 19.92 -3.74
CA GLY A 118 6.46 20.90 -4.78
C GLY A 118 7.41 20.72 -5.97
N LEU A 119 8.72 20.56 -5.70
CA LEU A 119 9.72 20.29 -6.74
C LEU A 119 9.45 18.96 -7.49
N LEU A 120 9.13 17.89 -6.77
CA LEU A 120 8.74 16.62 -7.39
C LEU A 120 7.53 16.78 -8.32
N SER A 121 6.48 17.45 -7.85
CA SER A 121 5.27 17.72 -8.62
C SER A 121 5.54 18.61 -9.84
N TYR A 122 6.33 19.66 -9.67
CA TYR A 122 6.72 20.58 -10.75
C TYR A 122 7.51 19.84 -11.84
N VAL A 123 8.51 19.04 -11.46
CA VAL A 123 9.31 18.27 -12.40
C VAL A 123 8.45 17.24 -13.14
N ALA A 124 7.53 16.56 -12.45
CA ALA A 124 6.59 15.65 -13.10
C ALA A 124 5.75 16.37 -14.17
N ALA A 125 5.25 17.57 -13.88
CA ALA A 125 4.52 18.39 -14.84
C ALA A 125 5.41 18.89 -16.01
N LEU A 126 6.61 19.39 -15.69
CA LEU A 126 7.56 19.90 -16.68
C LEU A 126 7.94 18.81 -17.72
N LEU A 127 8.18 17.59 -17.25
CA LEU A 127 8.48 16.44 -18.13
C LEU A 127 7.27 15.98 -18.94
N SER A 128 6.07 16.37 -18.54
CA SER A 128 4.79 15.93 -19.12
C SER A 128 4.12 16.96 -20.05
N ALA A 129 4.83 18.05 -20.35
CA ALA A 129 4.32 19.16 -21.17
C ALA A 129 5.24 19.46 -22.36
N SER A 130 4.75 20.29 -23.30
CA SER A 130 5.56 20.87 -24.37
C SER A 130 6.72 21.67 -23.78
N GLY A 131 7.90 21.59 -24.41
CA GLY A 131 9.10 22.25 -23.91
C GLY A 131 9.84 21.52 -22.80
N SER A 132 9.50 20.25 -22.54
CA SER A 132 10.25 19.38 -21.63
C SER A 132 11.75 19.42 -21.97
N PRO A 133 12.64 19.61 -20.97
CA PRO A 133 14.09 19.56 -21.18
C PRO A 133 14.61 18.13 -21.44
N TYR A 134 13.76 17.13 -21.30
CA TYR A 134 14.09 15.73 -21.50
C TYR A 134 13.46 15.20 -22.81
N PRO A 135 14.23 14.58 -23.72
CA PRO A 135 13.76 14.20 -25.05
C PRO A 135 12.87 12.95 -25.04
N TRP A 136 11.88 12.92 -24.17
CA TRP A 136 10.87 11.87 -24.05
C TRP A 136 9.60 12.51 -23.47
N ALA A 137 8.51 12.38 -24.19
CA ALA A 137 7.23 12.96 -23.80
C ALA A 137 6.25 11.85 -23.42
N PRO A 138 5.78 11.78 -22.17
CA PRO A 138 4.79 10.81 -21.75
C PRO A 138 3.40 11.14 -22.35
N ASP A 139 2.58 10.10 -22.51
CA ASP A 139 1.16 10.21 -22.80
C ASP A 139 0.35 10.34 -21.53
N ILE A 140 0.81 9.64 -20.47
CA ILE A 140 0.23 9.64 -19.12
C ILE A 140 1.27 10.07 -18.11
N VAL A 141 0.91 10.97 -17.19
CA VAL A 141 1.61 11.17 -15.91
C VAL A 141 0.76 10.59 -14.79
N HIS A 142 1.29 9.55 -14.16
CA HIS A 142 0.65 8.88 -13.03
C HIS A 142 1.26 9.38 -11.73
N CYS A 143 0.50 10.18 -11.01
CA CYS A 143 0.84 10.79 -9.74
C CYS A 143 0.44 9.87 -8.57
N ASN A 144 1.27 9.77 -7.54
CA ASN A 144 1.01 8.89 -6.40
C ASN A 144 0.98 9.68 -5.10
N ASP A 145 -0.14 9.69 -4.42
CA ASP A 145 -0.44 10.41 -3.18
C ASP A 145 -0.21 11.94 -3.26
N TRP A 146 -0.28 12.61 -2.09
CA TRP A 146 -0.16 14.05 -1.97
C TRP A 146 1.18 14.60 -2.47
N GLN A 147 2.25 13.81 -2.36
CA GLN A 147 3.60 14.26 -2.72
C GLN A 147 3.76 14.62 -4.20
N THR A 148 2.85 14.12 -5.04
CA THR A 148 2.80 14.42 -6.47
C THR A 148 1.53 15.17 -6.86
N GLY A 149 0.71 15.52 -5.87
CA GLY A 149 -0.62 16.07 -6.06
C GLY A 149 -0.68 17.43 -6.77
N LEU A 150 0.42 18.20 -6.80
CA LEU A 150 0.45 19.46 -7.53
C LEU A 150 0.76 19.30 -9.03
N ALA A 151 1.17 18.14 -9.51
CA ALA A 151 1.51 17.98 -10.93
C ALA A 151 0.31 18.27 -11.86
N PRO A 152 -0.93 17.81 -11.58
CA PRO A 152 -2.09 18.17 -12.41
C PRO A 152 -2.38 19.68 -12.46
N ILE A 153 -2.24 20.41 -11.34
CA ILE A 153 -2.50 21.85 -11.34
C ILE A 153 -1.37 22.64 -12.02
N TYR A 154 -0.11 22.21 -11.94
CA TYR A 154 0.96 22.81 -12.76
C TYR A 154 0.67 22.63 -14.25
N LEU A 155 0.25 21.45 -14.68
CA LEU A 155 -0.15 21.19 -16.06
C LEU A 155 -1.37 22.03 -16.47
N ARG A 156 -2.30 22.32 -15.57
CA ARG A 156 -3.45 23.21 -15.82
C ARG A 156 -3.01 24.59 -16.27
N TYR A 157 -1.92 25.12 -15.70
CA TYR A 157 -1.38 26.45 -16.01
C TYR A 157 -0.24 26.44 -17.05
N THR A 158 0.04 25.31 -17.67
CA THR A 158 1.04 25.19 -18.74
C THR A 158 0.34 25.20 -20.10
N ASP A 159 0.92 25.87 -21.08
CA ASP A 159 0.42 25.91 -22.46
C ASP A 159 0.93 24.71 -23.30
N GLY A 160 0.27 24.48 -24.43
CA GLY A 160 0.65 23.45 -25.41
C GLY A 160 0.20 22.03 -25.08
N ARG A 161 0.89 21.03 -25.69
CA ARG A 161 0.60 19.61 -25.46
C ARG A 161 0.92 19.22 -24.02
N LYS A 162 0.04 18.43 -23.41
CA LYS A 162 0.16 17.90 -22.05
C LYS A 162 -0.18 16.42 -22.05
N ALA A 163 0.48 15.67 -21.17
CA ALA A 163 0.07 14.32 -20.83
C ALA A 163 -1.29 14.32 -20.13
N LYS A 164 -2.03 13.24 -20.24
CA LYS A 164 -3.17 12.96 -19.39
C LYS A 164 -2.68 12.65 -17.96
N THR A 165 -3.47 13.02 -16.97
CA THR A 165 -3.10 12.94 -15.57
C THR A 165 -3.93 11.90 -14.84
N VAL A 166 -3.26 10.98 -14.13
CA VAL A 166 -3.88 10.04 -13.21
C VAL A 166 -3.30 10.30 -11.82
N ILE A 167 -4.13 10.35 -10.79
CA ILE A 167 -3.67 10.42 -9.41
C ILE A 167 -4.20 9.23 -8.61
N THR A 168 -3.31 8.50 -7.92
CA THR A 168 -3.68 7.41 -7.02
C THR A 168 -3.65 7.87 -5.58
N ILE A 169 -4.77 7.67 -4.87
CA ILE A 169 -4.88 7.78 -3.41
C ILE A 169 -4.48 6.44 -2.81
N HIS A 170 -3.32 6.37 -2.14
CA HIS A 170 -2.93 5.18 -1.37
C HIS A 170 -3.48 5.22 0.05
N ASN A 171 -3.49 6.40 0.67
CA ASN A 171 -4.13 6.61 1.97
C ASN A 171 -4.59 8.07 2.11
N LEU A 172 -5.89 8.28 2.11
CA LEU A 172 -6.53 9.62 2.19
C LEU A 172 -6.22 10.37 3.50
N ALA A 173 -5.74 9.69 4.54
CA ALA A 173 -5.34 10.33 5.79
C ALA A 173 -4.15 11.29 5.63
N TYR A 174 -3.36 11.14 4.56
CA TYR A 174 -2.22 12.00 4.27
C TYR A 174 -2.57 12.94 3.13
N GLN A 175 -2.71 14.24 3.44
CA GLN A 175 -3.29 15.22 2.51
C GLN A 175 -2.31 16.29 2.05
N GLY A 176 -1.10 16.35 2.63
CA GLY A 176 -0.10 17.37 2.29
C GLY A 176 -0.63 18.79 2.49
N ILE A 177 -0.91 19.13 3.76
CA ILE A 177 -1.50 20.42 4.14
C ILE A 177 -0.39 21.38 4.54
N PHE A 178 -0.37 22.55 3.92
CA PHE A 178 0.64 23.60 4.15
C PHE A 178 -0.02 24.99 4.25
N PRO A 179 0.67 25.98 4.85
CA PRO A 179 0.16 27.33 4.93
C PRO A 179 -0.11 27.95 3.56
N PRO A 180 -1.07 28.91 3.44
CA PRO A 180 -1.45 29.49 2.15
C PRO A 180 -0.31 30.26 1.45
N GLU A 181 0.69 30.72 2.18
CA GLU A 181 1.89 31.39 1.64
C GLU A 181 2.73 30.45 0.76
N ALA A 182 2.58 29.14 0.92
CA ALA A 182 3.24 28.15 0.08
C ALA A 182 2.84 28.27 -1.40
N VAL A 183 1.63 28.75 -1.72
CA VAL A 183 1.15 28.92 -3.10
C VAL A 183 2.10 29.80 -3.92
N ALA A 184 2.46 30.97 -3.42
CA ALA A 184 3.37 31.89 -4.11
C ALA A 184 4.80 31.31 -4.17
N ARG A 185 5.24 30.70 -3.08
CA ARG A 185 6.57 30.09 -2.96
C ARG A 185 6.76 28.92 -3.93
N LEU A 186 5.68 28.20 -4.24
CA LEU A 186 5.65 27.09 -5.20
C LEU A 186 5.43 27.56 -6.66
N GLY A 187 5.36 28.86 -6.91
CA GLY A 187 5.19 29.41 -8.26
C GLY A 187 3.79 29.20 -8.86
N LEU A 188 2.81 28.88 -8.03
CA LEU A 188 1.42 28.80 -8.48
C LEU A 188 0.81 30.22 -8.53
N PRO A 189 -0.04 30.51 -9.53
CA PRO A 189 -0.71 31.81 -9.61
C PRO A 189 -1.73 31.97 -8.48
N LYS A 190 -2.00 33.23 -8.06
CA LYS A 190 -2.92 33.53 -6.94
C LYS A 190 -4.30 32.88 -7.10
N GLN A 191 -4.83 32.82 -8.34
CA GLN A 191 -6.11 32.17 -8.63
C GLN A 191 -6.11 30.66 -8.38
N ALA A 192 -4.97 30.02 -8.21
CA ALA A 192 -4.90 28.63 -7.81
C ALA A 192 -5.38 28.43 -6.36
N PHE A 193 -5.31 29.46 -5.52
CA PHE A 193 -5.82 29.44 -4.16
C PHE A 193 -7.31 29.79 -4.13
N GLY A 194 -8.14 28.82 -4.41
CA GLY A 194 -9.59 28.94 -4.40
C GLY A 194 -10.24 27.61 -4.12
N ILE A 195 -11.57 27.60 -3.98
CA ILE A 195 -12.35 26.41 -3.67
C ILE A 195 -12.19 25.31 -4.75
N ASP A 196 -12.05 25.72 -6.00
CA ASP A 196 -11.78 24.83 -7.14
C ASP A 196 -10.28 24.62 -7.40
N GLY A 197 -9.43 24.98 -6.46
CA GLY A 197 -7.98 24.88 -6.55
C GLY A 197 -7.37 24.12 -5.37
N VAL A 198 -6.28 24.71 -4.83
CA VAL A 198 -5.50 24.11 -3.75
C VAL A 198 -6.02 24.43 -2.35
N GLU A 199 -6.94 25.41 -2.21
CA GLU A 199 -7.45 25.86 -0.90
C GLU A 199 -8.20 24.72 -0.19
N TYR A 200 -7.92 24.54 1.08
CA TYR A 200 -8.54 23.52 1.93
C TYR A 200 -8.57 24.03 3.39
N TYR A 201 -9.77 24.47 3.83
CA TYR A 201 -10.01 25.03 5.16
C TYR A 201 -8.99 26.12 5.55
N GLY A 202 -8.75 27.07 4.66
CA GLY A 202 -7.82 28.20 4.87
C GLY A 202 -6.35 27.85 4.64
N ASN A 203 -6.02 26.62 4.38
CA ASN A 203 -4.68 26.13 4.06
C ASN A 203 -4.60 25.68 2.59
N MET A 204 -3.43 25.26 2.16
CA MET A 204 -3.19 24.62 0.88
C MET A 204 -3.13 23.09 1.08
N SER A 205 -3.84 22.30 0.26
CA SER A 205 -3.68 20.85 0.21
C SER A 205 -3.20 20.39 -1.16
N PHE A 206 -2.08 19.67 -1.17
CA PHE A 206 -1.51 19.10 -2.38
C PHE A 206 -2.41 17.99 -2.95
N LEU A 207 -2.93 17.13 -2.06
CA LEU A 207 -3.81 16.06 -2.49
C LEU A 207 -5.09 16.61 -3.11
N LYS A 208 -5.73 17.60 -2.46
CA LYS A 208 -6.93 18.25 -3.01
C LYS A 208 -6.69 18.81 -4.41
N ALA A 209 -5.56 19.48 -4.63
CA ALA A 209 -5.20 19.98 -5.96
C ALA A 209 -5.18 18.88 -7.01
N GLY A 210 -4.56 17.74 -6.70
CA GLY A 210 -4.52 16.58 -7.57
C GLY A 210 -5.90 15.99 -7.81
N LEU A 211 -6.70 15.82 -6.77
CA LEU A 211 -8.07 15.29 -6.87
C LEU A 211 -8.99 16.23 -7.67
N GLN A 212 -8.79 17.52 -7.59
CA GLN A 212 -9.57 18.51 -8.34
C GLN A 212 -9.24 18.49 -9.83
N TRP A 213 -7.96 18.37 -10.20
CA TRP A 213 -7.50 18.66 -11.56
C TRP A 213 -6.98 17.47 -12.36
N ALA A 214 -6.80 16.29 -11.76
CA ALA A 214 -6.43 15.10 -12.53
C ALA A 214 -7.54 14.70 -13.50
N ASP A 215 -7.19 14.18 -14.67
CA ASP A 215 -8.16 13.63 -15.62
C ASP A 215 -8.85 12.41 -15.01
N HIS A 216 -8.14 11.59 -14.23
CA HIS A 216 -8.70 10.44 -13.54
C HIS A 216 -8.11 10.27 -12.15
N ILE A 217 -8.93 9.79 -11.22
CA ILE A 217 -8.56 9.47 -9.84
C ILE A 217 -8.64 7.96 -9.68
N THR A 218 -7.57 7.37 -9.14
CA THR A 218 -7.60 5.97 -8.72
C THR A 218 -7.39 5.86 -7.22
N THR A 219 -7.84 4.75 -6.65
CA THR A 219 -7.46 4.34 -5.30
C THR A 219 -7.26 2.82 -5.27
N VAL A 220 -6.77 2.31 -4.16
CA VAL A 220 -6.15 0.98 -4.06
C VAL A 220 -7.11 -0.15 -3.74
N SER A 221 -8.43 0.09 -3.82
CA SER A 221 -9.44 -0.98 -3.87
C SER A 221 -10.83 -0.43 -4.26
N PRO A 222 -11.71 -1.25 -4.86
CA PRO A 222 -13.08 -0.85 -5.21
C PRO A 222 -13.93 -0.42 -4.01
N SER A 223 -13.88 -1.15 -2.91
CA SER A 223 -14.61 -0.79 -1.68
C SER A 223 -14.10 0.51 -1.07
N TYR A 224 -12.79 0.72 -1.05
CA TYR A 224 -12.23 1.97 -0.55
C TYR A 224 -12.64 3.17 -1.43
N ALA A 225 -12.73 3.01 -2.74
CA ALA A 225 -13.25 4.05 -3.64
C ALA A 225 -14.69 4.47 -3.29
N GLN A 226 -15.51 3.56 -2.78
CA GLN A 226 -16.85 3.89 -2.29
C GLN A 226 -16.80 4.53 -0.90
N GLU A 227 -16.02 3.97 0.01
CA GLU A 227 -15.92 4.42 1.40
C GLU A 227 -15.43 5.88 1.54
N ILE A 228 -14.43 6.29 0.74
CA ILE A 228 -13.86 7.64 0.79
C ILE A 228 -14.80 8.75 0.25
N GLN A 229 -15.91 8.39 -0.37
CA GLN A 229 -16.97 9.32 -0.78
C GLN A 229 -17.91 9.70 0.36
N HIS A 230 -17.75 9.10 1.55
CA HIS A 230 -18.62 9.28 2.71
C HIS A 230 -17.82 9.50 3.99
N GLU A 231 -18.46 10.13 5.00
CA GLU A 231 -17.89 10.20 6.35
C GLU A 231 -17.96 8.82 7.04
N PRO A 232 -17.01 8.52 7.93
CA PRO A 232 -15.87 9.34 8.33
C PRO A 232 -14.63 9.15 7.42
N LEU A 233 -14.66 8.20 6.46
CA LEU A 233 -13.48 7.80 5.70
C LEU A 233 -13.09 8.78 4.59
N GLY A 234 -13.99 9.69 4.22
CA GLY A 234 -13.69 10.78 3.28
C GLY A 234 -12.81 11.89 3.86
N MET A 235 -12.61 11.93 5.19
CA MET A 235 -11.64 12.78 5.89
C MET A 235 -11.67 14.26 5.45
N GLY A 236 -12.87 14.79 5.20
CA GLY A 236 -13.11 16.15 4.72
C GLY A 236 -13.08 16.31 3.18
N MET A 237 -12.70 15.27 2.43
CA MET A 237 -12.68 15.29 0.95
C MET A 237 -13.85 14.53 0.32
N GLN A 238 -14.78 13.98 1.11
CA GLN A 238 -15.91 13.19 0.62
C GLN A 238 -16.79 13.95 -0.39
N GLY A 239 -16.98 15.24 -0.20
CA GLY A 239 -17.76 16.07 -1.14
C GLY A 239 -17.10 16.16 -2.51
N LEU A 240 -15.78 16.41 -2.57
CA LEU A 240 -15.00 16.45 -3.79
C LEU A 240 -14.97 15.07 -4.47
N LEU A 241 -14.70 14.01 -3.72
CA LEU A 241 -14.62 12.66 -4.25
C LEU A 241 -15.97 12.17 -4.77
N SER A 242 -17.07 12.48 -4.08
CA SER A 242 -18.45 12.19 -4.54
C SER A 242 -18.79 12.98 -5.81
N HIS A 243 -18.39 14.26 -5.89
CA HIS A 243 -18.55 15.07 -7.10
C HIS A 243 -17.77 14.48 -8.28
N ARG A 244 -16.55 14.01 -8.02
CA ARG A 244 -15.65 13.41 -9.03
C ARG A 244 -15.84 11.90 -9.22
N ARG A 245 -16.93 11.28 -8.69
CA ARG A 245 -17.15 9.82 -8.72
C ARG A 245 -17.11 9.18 -10.10
N ALA A 246 -17.48 9.93 -11.14
CA ALA A 246 -17.47 9.44 -12.53
C ALA A 246 -16.06 9.12 -13.06
N VAL A 247 -15.03 9.73 -12.45
CA VAL A 247 -13.61 9.55 -12.79
C VAL A 247 -12.82 8.99 -11.59
N LEU A 248 -13.49 8.31 -10.64
CA LEU A 248 -12.89 7.65 -9.50
C LEU A 248 -13.02 6.14 -9.65
N THR A 249 -11.88 5.44 -9.72
CA THR A 249 -11.84 3.98 -9.86
C THR A 249 -10.98 3.36 -8.76
N GLY A 250 -11.48 2.30 -8.13
CA GLY A 250 -10.71 1.46 -7.21
C GLY A 250 -10.04 0.30 -7.95
N ILE A 251 -8.71 0.18 -7.85
CA ILE A 251 -7.94 -0.94 -8.40
C ILE A 251 -7.16 -1.58 -7.28
N LEU A 252 -7.44 -2.86 -6.99
CA LEU A 252 -6.77 -3.57 -5.91
C LEU A 252 -5.27 -3.70 -6.20
N ASN A 253 -4.43 -3.42 -5.19
CA ASN A 253 -2.99 -3.65 -5.30
C ASN A 253 -2.68 -5.14 -5.47
N GLY A 254 -1.55 -5.42 -6.10
CA GLY A 254 -0.98 -6.76 -6.14
C GLY A 254 -0.02 -7.02 -4.98
N ILE A 255 0.51 -8.23 -4.96
CA ILE A 255 1.64 -8.65 -4.12
C ILE A 255 2.78 -9.21 -4.97
N ASP A 256 3.99 -9.20 -4.44
CA ASP A 256 5.11 -9.92 -5.03
C ASP A 256 4.91 -11.42 -4.81
N VAL A 257 4.44 -12.09 -5.86
CA VAL A 257 4.10 -13.52 -5.82
C VAL A 257 5.32 -14.43 -5.88
N ASP A 258 6.50 -13.89 -6.18
CA ASP A 258 7.76 -14.61 -6.20
C ASP A 258 8.43 -14.55 -4.81
N ALA A 259 8.42 -13.38 -4.16
CA ALA A 259 8.91 -13.22 -2.80
C ALA A 259 8.00 -13.91 -1.77
N TRP A 260 6.67 -13.86 -1.98
CA TRP A 260 5.68 -14.48 -1.12
C TRP A 260 5.12 -15.76 -1.74
N ASP A 261 5.99 -16.79 -1.85
CA ASP A 261 5.64 -18.09 -2.44
C ASP A 261 6.02 -19.26 -1.51
N PRO A 262 5.05 -19.94 -0.88
CA PRO A 262 5.33 -21.04 0.03
C PRO A 262 6.00 -22.25 -0.65
N ASP A 263 6.05 -22.32 -1.98
CA ASP A 263 6.78 -23.38 -2.71
C ASP A 263 8.28 -23.06 -2.87
N ASN A 264 8.71 -21.81 -2.61
CA ASN A 264 10.11 -21.38 -2.77
C ASN A 264 10.56 -20.33 -1.74
N ASP A 265 9.93 -20.22 -0.60
CA ASP A 265 10.24 -19.21 0.42
C ASP A 265 11.41 -19.64 1.30
N PRO A 266 12.57 -18.95 1.27
CA PRO A 266 13.75 -19.33 2.04
C PRO A 266 13.61 -19.14 3.55
N TYR A 267 12.58 -18.46 4.04
CA TYR A 267 12.36 -18.18 5.46
C TYR A 267 11.58 -19.25 6.20
N ILE A 268 10.93 -20.20 5.47
CA ILE A 268 10.05 -21.19 6.07
C ILE A 268 10.73 -22.55 6.24
N GLU A 269 10.27 -23.34 7.20
CA GLU A 269 10.85 -24.64 7.54
C GLU A 269 10.65 -25.66 6.43
N ARG A 270 9.47 -25.70 5.80
CA ARG A 270 9.09 -26.66 4.79
C ARG A 270 8.37 -25.99 3.63
N TYR A 271 8.87 -26.17 2.41
CA TYR A 271 8.19 -25.71 1.19
C TYR A 271 6.91 -26.50 0.95
N TYR A 272 5.85 -25.82 0.53
CA TYR A 272 4.57 -26.44 0.21
C TYR A 272 3.78 -25.61 -0.81
N ASN A 273 2.74 -26.24 -1.36
CA ASN A 273 1.78 -25.58 -2.25
C ASN A 273 0.38 -26.19 -2.05
N ALA A 274 -0.61 -25.76 -2.83
CA ALA A 274 -2.00 -26.21 -2.71
C ALA A 274 -2.18 -27.73 -2.89
N SER A 275 -1.27 -28.44 -3.61
CA SER A 275 -1.30 -29.89 -3.77
C SER A 275 -0.63 -30.62 -2.60
N ARG A 276 0.34 -29.99 -1.94
CA ARG A 276 1.13 -30.52 -0.83
C ARG A 276 0.84 -29.79 0.49
N LEU A 277 -0.39 -29.35 0.69
CA LEU A 277 -0.81 -28.51 1.82
C LEU A 277 -0.60 -29.17 3.20
N ALA A 278 -0.50 -30.50 3.27
CA ALA A 278 -0.17 -31.21 4.50
C ALA A 278 1.20 -30.81 5.09
N GLN A 279 2.15 -30.41 4.24
CA GLN A 279 3.48 -29.96 4.66
C GLN A 279 3.48 -28.63 5.46
N LYS A 280 2.38 -27.86 5.42
CA LYS A 280 2.18 -26.69 6.27
C LYS A 280 2.25 -27.02 7.76
N GLU A 281 1.99 -28.27 8.14
CA GLU A 281 2.09 -28.76 9.51
C GLU A 281 3.50 -28.63 10.08
N ASP A 282 4.54 -28.85 9.28
CA ASP A 282 5.93 -28.72 9.72
C ASP A 282 6.25 -27.27 10.05
N ASN A 283 5.76 -26.31 9.25
CA ASN A 283 5.88 -24.87 9.51
C ASN A 283 5.14 -24.46 10.78
N ARG A 284 3.95 -25.04 11.04
CA ARG A 284 3.18 -24.79 12.25
C ARG A 284 3.94 -25.23 13.51
N LYS A 285 4.54 -26.42 13.48
CA LYS A 285 5.38 -26.91 14.58
C LYS A 285 6.60 -26.05 14.82
N ALA A 286 7.31 -25.68 13.74
CA ALA A 286 8.48 -24.81 13.83
C ALA A 286 8.13 -23.43 14.39
N LEU A 287 7.00 -22.82 13.97
CA LEU A 287 6.53 -21.53 14.47
C LEU A 287 6.19 -21.60 15.96
N ARG A 288 5.45 -22.64 16.40
CA ARG A 288 5.15 -22.84 17.84
C ARG A 288 6.42 -22.94 18.67
N ALA A 289 7.39 -23.73 18.23
CA ALA A 289 8.68 -23.88 18.91
C ALA A 289 9.43 -22.55 18.97
N ARG A 290 9.54 -21.82 17.87
CA ARG A 290 10.19 -20.49 17.82
C ARG A 290 9.53 -19.49 18.79
N LEU A 291 8.21 -19.47 18.85
CA LEU A 291 7.43 -18.57 19.69
C LEU A 291 7.20 -19.07 21.12
N ARG A 292 7.70 -20.27 21.46
CA ARG A 292 7.51 -20.92 22.78
C ARG A 292 6.02 -21.09 23.15
N LEU A 293 5.20 -21.38 22.14
CA LEU A 293 3.81 -21.80 22.32
C LEU A 293 3.76 -23.29 22.66
N ALA A 294 2.69 -23.73 23.34
CA ALA A 294 2.48 -25.14 23.62
C ALA A 294 2.29 -25.94 22.33
N ASP A 295 2.84 -27.16 22.28
CA ASP A 295 2.65 -28.06 21.15
C ASP A 295 1.27 -28.72 21.25
N GLU A 296 0.26 -28.09 20.67
CA GLU A 296 -1.13 -28.50 20.67
C GLU A 296 -1.64 -28.63 19.22
N PRO A 297 -1.41 -29.75 18.53
CA PRO A 297 -1.64 -29.87 17.09
C PRO A 297 -3.09 -29.68 16.64
N GLU A 298 -4.07 -29.96 17.49
CA GLU A 298 -5.51 -29.80 17.17
C GLU A 298 -6.05 -28.38 17.48
N VAL A 299 -5.26 -27.54 18.14
CA VAL A 299 -5.63 -26.18 18.52
C VAL A 299 -5.22 -25.20 17.43
N PRO A 300 -6.13 -24.40 16.86
CA PRO A 300 -5.77 -23.43 15.82
C PRO A 300 -4.87 -22.32 16.38
N LEU A 301 -3.85 -21.96 15.61
CA LEU A 301 -2.96 -20.84 15.87
C LEU A 301 -3.45 -19.61 15.08
N PHE A 302 -4.00 -18.64 15.81
CA PHE A 302 -4.30 -17.31 15.29
C PHE A 302 -3.03 -16.47 15.25
N ALA A 303 -2.90 -15.62 14.23
CA ALA A 303 -1.78 -14.69 14.15
C ALA A 303 -2.15 -13.35 13.54
N THR A 304 -1.37 -12.33 13.88
CA THR A 304 -1.42 -11.02 13.23
C THR A 304 -0.01 -10.46 13.07
N VAL A 305 0.23 -9.79 11.95
CA VAL A 305 1.49 -9.11 11.64
C VAL A 305 1.16 -7.69 11.19
N GLY A 306 1.85 -6.67 11.73
CA GLY A 306 1.67 -5.31 11.26
C GLY A 306 1.98 -4.23 12.28
N ARG A 307 1.78 -2.97 11.87
CA ARG A 307 1.98 -1.84 12.78
C ARG A 307 0.95 -1.86 13.90
N LEU A 308 1.40 -1.75 15.14
CA LEU A 308 0.53 -1.66 16.32
C LEU A 308 -0.03 -0.24 16.43
N THR A 309 -1.04 0.08 15.61
CA THR A 309 -1.68 1.40 15.54
C THR A 309 -3.19 1.28 15.67
N HIS A 310 -3.84 2.38 16.04
CA HIS A 310 -5.31 2.48 16.11
C HIS A 310 -5.99 2.10 14.79
N GLN A 311 -5.39 2.49 13.65
CA GLN A 311 -5.89 2.12 12.31
C GLN A 311 -6.04 0.61 12.16
N LYS A 312 -5.08 -0.17 12.65
CA LYS A 312 -5.07 -1.63 12.51
C LYS A 312 -6.03 -2.36 13.47
N GLY A 313 -6.68 -1.65 14.40
CA GLY A 313 -7.67 -2.21 15.31
C GLY A 313 -7.14 -3.27 16.27
N LEU A 314 -5.81 -3.30 16.50
CA LEU A 314 -5.18 -4.32 17.34
C LEU A 314 -5.48 -4.13 18.85
N ASP A 315 -5.99 -2.97 19.24
CA ASP A 315 -6.62 -2.73 20.54
C ASP A 315 -7.86 -3.62 20.72
N VAL A 316 -8.71 -3.75 19.70
CA VAL A 316 -9.88 -4.65 19.72
C VAL A 316 -9.46 -6.11 19.82
N LEU A 317 -8.38 -6.52 19.13
CA LEU A 317 -7.83 -7.87 19.28
C LEU A 317 -7.29 -8.11 20.71
N ALA A 318 -6.59 -7.12 21.27
CA ALA A 318 -6.08 -7.21 22.63
C ALA A 318 -7.21 -7.28 23.68
N ASP A 319 -8.36 -6.62 23.42
CA ASP A 319 -9.55 -6.71 24.28
C ASP A 319 -10.09 -8.14 24.38
N VAL A 320 -10.14 -8.86 23.25
CA VAL A 320 -10.70 -10.21 23.19
C VAL A 320 -9.68 -11.34 23.35
N ALA A 321 -8.38 -11.03 23.45
CA ALA A 321 -7.33 -12.04 23.44
C ALA A 321 -7.48 -13.11 24.54
N ALA A 322 -7.89 -12.74 25.75
CA ALA A 322 -8.12 -13.68 26.84
C ALA A 322 -9.33 -14.60 26.57
N GLU A 323 -10.40 -14.06 25.98
CA GLU A 323 -11.56 -14.84 25.59
C GLU A 323 -11.27 -15.72 24.37
N LEU A 324 -10.46 -15.24 23.43
CA LEU A 324 -10.03 -15.99 22.26
C LEU A 324 -9.31 -17.29 22.66
N ILE A 325 -8.40 -17.23 23.63
CA ILE A 325 -7.68 -18.40 24.14
C ILE A 325 -8.46 -19.19 25.21
N GLY A 326 -9.62 -18.70 25.61
CA GLY A 326 -10.57 -19.40 26.50
C GLY A 326 -11.28 -20.57 25.82
N PHE A 327 -11.50 -20.50 24.50
CA PHE A 327 -11.75 -21.70 23.69
C PHE A 327 -10.40 -22.22 23.16
N PRO A 328 -10.28 -23.51 22.77
CA PRO A 328 -9.00 -24.04 22.31
C PRO A 328 -8.43 -23.22 21.15
N ALA A 329 -7.53 -22.29 21.43
CA ALA A 329 -6.84 -21.42 20.48
C ALA A 329 -5.51 -20.90 21.06
N GLN A 330 -4.59 -20.55 20.16
CA GLN A 330 -3.34 -19.85 20.47
C GLN A 330 -3.28 -18.54 19.66
N LEU A 331 -2.50 -17.56 20.11
CA LEU A 331 -2.34 -16.27 19.44
C LEU A 331 -0.87 -15.87 19.32
N ALA A 332 -0.44 -15.52 18.11
CA ALA A 332 0.87 -14.93 17.84
C ALA A 332 0.71 -13.50 17.31
N VAL A 333 1.48 -12.56 17.86
CA VAL A 333 1.47 -11.15 17.48
C VAL A 333 2.89 -10.72 17.10
N LEU A 334 3.07 -10.16 15.91
CA LEU A 334 4.31 -9.54 15.44
C LEU A 334 4.04 -8.11 15.03
N GLY A 335 4.77 -7.14 15.60
CA GLY A 335 4.69 -5.76 15.17
C GLY A 335 5.28 -4.76 16.14
N ALA A 336 5.32 -3.50 15.71
CA ALA A 336 5.73 -2.37 16.53
C ALA A 336 4.83 -1.15 16.24
N GLY A 337 4.81 -0.18 17.17
CA GLY A 337 4.02 1.04 17.02
C GLY A 337 3.67 1.67 18.36
N ASP A 338 2.40 1.79 18.68
CA ASP A 338 1.92 2.39 19.91
C ASP A 338 2.47 1.68 21.16
N ALA A 339 3.10 2.43 22.06
CA ALA A 339 3.78 1.89 23.22
C ALA A 339 2.81 1.21 24.23
N GLN A 340 1.57 1.67 24.33
CA GLN A 340 0.56 1.08 25.19
C GLN A 340 0.10 -0.27 24.65
N LEU A 341 -0.13 -0.36 23.33
CA LEU A 341 -0.45 -1.64 22.68
C LEU A 341 0.70 -2.64 22.77
N GLN A 342 1.95 -2.21 22.57
CA GLN A 342 3.13 -3.06 22.77
C GLN A 342 3.16 -3.63 24.19
N SER A 343 3.04 -2.75 25.20
CA SER A 343 3.05 -3.15 26.61
C SER A 343 1.90 -4.12 26.93
N ARG A 344 0.73 -3.88 26.36
CA ARG A 344 -0.46 -4.72 26.55
C ARG A 344 -0.26 -6.13 26.00
N PHE A 345 0.23 -6.28 24.75
CA PHE A 345 0.50 -7.60 24.17
C PHE A 345 1.61 -8.34 24.91
N LEU A 346 2.67 -7.65 25.35
CA LEU A 346 3.71 -8.25 26.19
C LEU A 346 3.17 -8.73 27.54
N SER A 347 2.23 -7.99 28.15
CA SER A 347 1.56 -8.41 29.39
C SER A 347 0.70 -9.64 29.16
N LEU A 348 -0.11 -9.66 28.10
CA LEU A 348 -0.92 -10.82 27.71
C LEU A 348 -0.05 -12.08 27.48
N ALA A 349 1.06 -11.95 26.78
CA ALA A 349 2.00 -13.05 26.56
C ALA A 349 2.63 -13.58 27.85
N ARG A 350 2.94 -12.69 28.81
CA ARG A 350 3.45 -13.09 30.15
C ARG A 350 2.41 -13.82 30.99
N SER A 351 1.16 -13.34 30.96
CA SER A 351 0.05 -13.91 31.72
C SER A 351 -0.47 -15.24 31.16
N HIS A 352 -0.31 -15.45 29.85
CA HIS A 352 -0.83 -16.62 29.13
C HIS A 352 0.28 -17.38 28.41
N ARG A 353 1.33 -17.74 29.15
CA ARG A 353 2.48 -18.49 28.60
C ARG A 353 2.03 -19.79 27.91
N GLY A 354 2.63 -20.07 26.75
CA GLY A 354 2.28 -21.23 25.93
C GLY A 354 1.01 -21.04 25.08
N LYS A 355 0.20 -20.00 25.33
CA LYS A 355 -1.02 -19.70 24.57
C LYS A 355 -0.94 -18.40 23.76
N ILE A 356 -0.27 -17.37 24.29
CA ILE A 356 -0.06 -16.09 23.60
C ILE A 356 1.43 -15.84 23.49
N ALA A 357 1.88 -15.46 22.28
CA ALA A 357 3.22 -14.97 22.01
C ALA A 357 3.15 -13.57 21.37
N ALA A 358 4.02 -12.66 21.81
CA ALA A 358 4.16 -11.32 21.25
C ALA A 358 5.64 -11.03 20.97
N HIS A 359 5.94 -10.72 19.71
CA HIS A 359 7.24 -10.24 19.27
C HIS A 359 7.11 -8.76 18.89
N ILE A 360 7.77 -7.88 19.66
CA ILE A 360 7.74 -6.44 19.40
C ILE A 360 8.95 -6.07 18.55
N GLY A 361 8.68 -5.58 17.35
CA GLY A 361 9.70 -5.20 16.38
C GLY A 361 9.30 -5.54 14.96
N PHE A 362 10.24 -5.31 14.05
CA PHE A 362 10.17 -5.76 12.67
C PHE A 362 11.08 -6.98 12.50
N ASP A 363 10.51 -8.08 12.00
CA ASP A 363 11.24 -9.33 11.69
C ASP A 363 10.60 -9.93 10.44
N GLU A 364 11.26 -9.73 9.29
CA GLU A 364 10.75 -10.20 7.99
C GLU A 364 10.68 -11.73 7.95
N GLY A 365 11.74 -12.42 8.39
CA GLY A 365 11.74 -13.89 8.43
C GLY A 365 10.65 -14.46 9.33
N LEU A 366 10.38 -13.84 10.48
CA LEU A 366 9.27 -14.24 11.33
C LEU A 366 7.91 -13.93 10.69
N SER A 367 7.79 -12.86 9.92
CA SER A 367 6.57 -12.54 9.15
C SER A 367 6.22 -13.68 8.19
N HIS A 368 7.17 -14.13 7.37
CA HIS A 368 7.00 -15.27 6.47
C HIS A 368 6.66 -16.57 7.22
N GLN A 369 7.33 -16.82 8.34
CA GLN A 369 7.04 -18.01 9.17
C GLN A 369 5.66 -17.97 9.81
N ILE A 370 5.16 -16.78 10.18
CA ILE A 370 3.80 -16.60 10.68
C ILE A 370 2.78 -16.89 9.57
N GLU A 371 2.97 -16.38 8.37
CA GLU A 371 2.08 -16.67 7.24
C GLU A 371 2.08 -18.18 6.91
N ALA A 372 3.23 -18.83 6.95
CA ALA A 372 3.36 -20.25 6.68
C ALA A 372 2.89 -21.15 7.81
N GLY A 373 3.06 -20.74 9.08
CA GLY A 373 2.83 -21.57 10.25
C GLY A 373 1.53 -21.30 11.00
N ALA A 374 0.91 -20.14 10.86
CA ALA A 374 -0.40 -19.90 11.44
C ALA A 374 -1.51 -20.63 10.72
N ASP A 375 -2.60 -20.89 11.42
CA ASP A 375 -3.81 -21.46 10.85
C ASP A 375 -4.80 -20.37 10.39
N ILE A 376 -4.88 -19.27 11.14
CA ILE A 376 -5.85 -18.20 10.92
C ILE A 376 -5.11 -16.85 11.08
N PHE A 377 -5.24 -15.97 10.09
CA PHE A 377 -4.68 -14.62 10.17
C PHE A 377 -5.77 -13.63 10.61
N VAL A 378 -5.46 -12.62 11.45
CA VAL A 378 -6.47 -11.70 11.99
C VAL A 378 -6.14 -10.25 11.65
N MET A 379 -7.08 -9.56 10.99
CA MET A 379 -6.95 -8.16 10.60
C MET A 379 -8.22 -7.36 10.95
N PRO A 380 -8.35 -6.87 12.20
CA PRO A 380 -9.50 -6.11 12.65
C PRO A 380 -9.33 -4.60 12.34
N SER A 381 -8.82 -4.26 11.16
CA SER A 381 -8.52 -2.88 10.81
C SER A 381 -9.78 -2.01 10.79
N ARG A 382 -9.71 -0.80 11.37
CA ARG A 382 -10.80 0.20 11.30
C ARG A 382 -11.05 0.65 9.88
N TYR A 383 -9.98 0.88 9.15
CA TYR A 383 -9.99 1.08 7.71
C TYR A 383 -8.69 0.52 7.12
N GLU A 384 -8.79 -0.03 5.93
CA GLU A 384 -7.66 -0.64 5.22
C GLU A 384 -7.78 -0.37 3.73
N PRO A 385 -7.13 0.68 3.19
CA PRO A 385 -7.28 1.06 1.79
C PRO A 385 -7.07 -0.12 0.82
N SER A 386 -6.04 -0.90 1.00
CA SER A 386 -5.77 -2.13 0.25
C SER A 386 -5.53 -3.31 1.19
N GLY A 387 -4.55 -3.17 2.09
CA GLY A 387 -3.99 -4.31 2.82
C GLY A 387 -3.18 -5.24 1.91
N LEU A 388 -2.14 -5.85 2.45
CA LEU A 388 -1.33 -6.84 1.75
C LEU A 388 -1.34 -8.19 2.49
N ASN A 389 -1.32 -8.15 3.82
CA ASN A 389 -1.18 -9.36 4.65
C ASN A 389 -2.32 -10.37 4.44
N GLN A 390 -3.56 -9.92 4.20
CA GLN A 390 -4.66 -10.83 3.87
C GLN A 390 -4.47 -11.53 2.51
N MET A 391 -3.70 -10.94 1.61
CA MET A 391 -3.35 -11.57 0.34
C MET A 391 -2.18 -12.54 0.53
N TYR A 392 -1.16 -12.16 1.32
CA TYR A 392 -0.07 -13.06 1.72
C TYR A 392 -0.64 -14.28 2.45
N SER A 393 -1.47 -14.08 3.46
CA SER A 393 -2.06 -15.16 4.25
C SER A 393 -2.85 -16.14 3.38
N GLN A 394 -3.67 -15.65 2.46
CA GLN A 394 -4.39 -16.51 1.52
C GLN A 394 -3.45 -17.31 0.63
N ARG A 395 -2.38 -16.68 0.11
CA ARG A 395 -1.39 -17.35 -0.73
C ARG A 395 -0.66 -18.46 0.03
N TYR A 396 -0.45 -18.28 1.34
CA TYR A 396 0.12 -19.30 2.24
C TYR A 396 -0.91 -20.29 2.78
N GLY A 397 -2.15 -20.25 2.31
CA GLY A 397 -3.21 -21.12 2.80
C GLY A 397 -3.53 -20.90 4.28
N THR A 398 -3.47 -19.66 4.73
CA THR A 398 -3.81 -19.20 6.07
C THR A 398 -5.05 -18.29 5.96
N PRO A 399 -6.28 -18.85 6.01
CA PRO A 399 -7.50 -18.08 5.81
C PRO A 399 -7.61 -16.91 6.79
N PRO A 400 -7.84 -15.68 6.31
CA PRO A 400 -7.92 -14.51 7.19
C PRO A 400 -9.30 -14.31 7.81
N VAL A 401 -9.33 -13.76 9.03
CA VAL A 401 -10.47 -13.14 9.69
C VAL A 401 -10.29 -11.63 9.57
N VAL A 402 -11.18 -10.94 8.87
CA VAL A 402 -11.02 -9.53 8.54
C VAL A 402 -12.25 -8.70 8.89
N HIS A 403 -12.05 -7.47 9.35
CA HIS A 403 -13.11 -6.46 9.30
C HIS A 403 -13.43 -6.12 7.83
N ALA A 404 -14.71 -6.10 7.46
CA ALA A 404 -15.17 -5.91 6.08
C ALA A 404 -15.07 -4.44 5.64
N THR A 405 -13.83 -3.94 5.43
CA THR A 405 -13.53 -2.57 4.98
C THR A 405 -12.48 -2.57 3.87
N GLY A 406 -12.57 -1.63 2.95
CA GLY A 406 -11.62 -1.38 1.86
C GLY A 406 -11.15 -2.65 1.16
N GLY A 407 -9.84 -2.77 0.95
CA GLY A 407 -9.25 -3.92 0.26
C GLY A 407 -9.42 -5.25 0.98
N LEU A 408 -9.69 -5.26 2.29
CA LEU A 408 -10.00 -6.51 3.01
C LEU A 408 -11.32 -7.10 2.50
N LYS A 409 -12.35 -6.25 2.31
CA LYS A 409 -13.64 -6.65 1.77
C LYS A 409 -13.53 -7.15 0.33
N ASP A 410 -12.66 -6.55 -0.48
CA ASP A 410 -12.49 -6.88 -1.89
C ASP A 410 -11.65 -8.14 -2.12
N SER A 411 -10.73 -8.44 -1.20
CA SER A 411 -9.77 -9.55 -1.33
C SER A 411 -10.14 -10.80 -0.54
N VAL A 412 -11.16 -10.77 0.33
CA VAL A 412 -11.57 -11.92 1.14
C VAL A 412 -13.02 -12.27 0.87
N VAL A 413 -13.28 -13.51 0.46
CA VAL A 413 -14.65 -14.04 0.30
C VAL A 413 -15.06 -14.70 1.61
N ASP A 414 -16.05 -14.10 2.29
CA ASP A 414 -16.55 -14.62 3.58
C ASP A 414 -17.10 -16.04 3.45
N ALA A 415 -16.77 -16.90 4.41
CA ALA A 415 -17.25 -18.27 4.51
C ALA A 415 -18.73 -18.34 4.95
N THR A 416 -19.62 -17.74 4.14
CA THR A 416 -21.06 -17.90 4.26
C THR A 416 -21.49 -19.29 3.76
N PRO A 417 -22.68 -19.81 4.15
CA PRO A 417 -23.19 -21.05 3.62
C PRO A 417 -23.22 -21.07 2.08
N GLN A 418 -23.57 -19.96 1.45
CA GLN A 418 -23.61 -19.80 -0.02
C GLN A 418 -22.21 -19.90 -0.63
N ALA A 419 -21.23 -19.16 -0.08
CA ALA A 419 -19.85 -19.18 -0.58
C ALA A 419 -19.18 -20.55 -0.35
N ILE A 420 -19.51 -21.23 0.75
CA ILE A 420 -19.04 -22.61 1.01
C ILE A 420 -19.63 -23.58 -0.03
N ALA A 421 -20.93 -23.49 -0.29
CA ALA A 421 -21.60 -24.35 -1.29
C ALA A 421 -21.04 -24.08 -2.71
N ALA A 422 -20.78 -22.82 -3.04
CA ALA A 422 -20.17 -22.39 -4.32
C ALA A 422 -18.67 -22.69 -4.40
N LYS A 423 -18.03 -23.12 -3.30
CA LYS A 423 -16.57 -23.36 -3.19
C LYS A 423 -15.73 -22.13 -3.50
N THR A 424 -16.19 -20.93 -3.09
CA THR A 424 -15.49 -19.64 -3.31
C THR A 424 -14.95 -19.03 -2.02
N ALA A 425 -15.43 -19.46 -0.84
CA ALA A 425 -14.98 -18.96 0.46
C ALA A 425 -13.46 -19.03 0.60
N SER A 426 -12.82 -17.91 1.02
CA SER A 426 -11.37 -17.81 1.19
C SER A 426 -10.95 -17.29 2.57
N GLY A 427 -11.90 -16.89 3.41
CA GLY A 427 -11.67 -16.37 4.76
C GLY A 427 -12.99 -16.06 5.48
N PHE A 428 -12.90 -15.21 6.49
CA PHE A 428 -14.03 -14.85 7.35
C PHE A 428 -14.10 -13.33 7.48
N ALA A 429 -15.22 -12.75 7.09
CA ALA A 429 -15.45 -11.31 7.23
C ALA A 429 -16.45 -11.01 8.35
N PHE A 430 -16.29 -9.86 8.99
CA PHE A 430 -17.23 -9.39 10.02
C PHE A 430 -17.42 -7.88 9.93
N ALA A 431 -18.57 -7.41 10.37
CA ALA A 431 -18.97 -6.02 10.55
C ALA A 431 -20.17 -5.97 11.53
N PRO A 432 -20.33 -4.86 12.29
CA PRO A 432 -19.38 -3.75 12.46
C PRO A 432 -18.12 -4.16 13.21
N LEU A 433 -17.11 -3.28 13.25
CA LEU A 433 -15.93 -3.49 14.08
C LEU A 433 -16.27 -3.40 15.57
N GLY A 434 -15.97 -4.44 16.31
CA GLY A 434 -16.14 -4.50 17.75
C GLY A 434 -15.62 -5.81 18.35
N PRO A 435 -15.41 -5.85 19.68
CA PRO A 435 -14.93 -7.05 20.36
C PRO A 435 -15.79 -8.29 20.11
N GLU A 436 -17.11 -8.14 20.26
CA GLU A 436 -18.07 -9.25 20.13
C GLU A 436 -18.11 -9.81 18.70
N THR A 437 -18.12 -8.94 17.69
CA THR A 437 -18.18 -9.32 16.27
C THR A 437 -16.87 -9.95 15.80
N LEU A 438 -15.73 -9.44 16.25
CA LEU A 438 -14.42 -10.04 16.02
C LEU A 438 -14.36 -11.44 16.65
N LEU A 439 -14.75 -11.58 17.90
CA LEU A 439 -14.73 -12.86 18.61
C LEU A 439 -15.68 -13.88 17.95
N ALA A 440 -16.85 -13.45 17.51
CA ALA A 440 -17.80 -14.31 16.79
C ALA A 440 -17.19 -14.80 15.46
N ALA A 441 -16.51 -13.94 14.70
CA ALA A 441 -15.81 -14.32 13.47
C ALA A 441 -14.66 -15.30 13.74
N CYS A 442 -13.86 -15.07 14.79
CA CYS A 442 -12.82 -15.99 15.21
C CYS A 442 -13.39 -17.37 15.62
N ARG A 443 -14.52 -17.40 16.32
CA ARG A 443 -15.22 -18.66 16.65
C ARG A 443 -15.72 -19.39 15.40
N ARG A 444 -16.27 -18.67 14.40
CA ARG A 444 -16.65 -19.25 13.09
C ARG A 444 -15.43 -19.90 12.41
N ALA A 445 -14.30 -19.23 12.39
CA ALA A 445 -13.06 -19.72 11.80
C ALA A 445 -12.53 -20.97 12.56
N ALA A 446 -12.47 -20.92 13.89
CA ALA A 446 -12.07 -22.05 14.72
C ALA A 446 -13.03 -23.26 14.59
N HIS A 447 -14.31 -23.02 14.40
CA HIS A 447 -15.28 -24.09 14.13
C HIS A 447 -15.04 -24.73 12.75
N ALA A 448 -14.85 -23.91 11.71
CA ALA A 448 -14.55 -24.41 10.36
C ALA A 448 -13.23 -25.17 10.31
N TYR A 449 -12.21 -24.77 11.09
CA TYR A 449 -10.91 -25.43 11.21
C TYR A 449 -11.02 -26.88 11.67
N ARG A 450 -11.98 -27.22 12.54
CA ARG A 450 -12.23 -28.59 13.00
C ARG A 450 -12.72 -29.51 11.87
N ASN A 451 -13.42 -28.96 10.89
CA ASN A 451 -13.80 -29.70 9.69
C ASN A 451 -12.67 -29.65 8.66
N LYS A 452 -11.76 -30.59 8.72
CA LYS A 452 -10.54 -30.61 7.89
C LYS A 452 -10.81 -30.59 6.38
N ARG A 453 -11.95 -31.15 5.91
CA ARG A 453 -12.34 -31.10 4.49
C ARG A 453 -12.75 -29.69 4.08
N LEU A 454 -13.60 -29.04 4.85
CA LEU A 454 -14.02 -27.66 4.62
C LEU A 454 -12.81 -26.72 4.72
N TRP A 455 -11.98 -26.87 5.75
CA TRP A 455 -10.80 -26.04 5.95
C TRP A 455 -9.84 -26.08 4.76
N ARG A 456 -9.51 -27.28 4.28
CA ARG A 456 -8.67 -27.46 3.08
C ARG A 456 -9.29 -26.83 1.83
N GLN A 457 -10.63 -26.82 1.70
CA GLN A 457 -11.28 -26.16 0.58
C GLN A 457 -11.10 -24.64 0.67
N ILE A 458 -11.30 -24.02 1.85
CA ILE A 458 -11.10 -22.58 2.08
C ILE A 458 -9.64 -22.19 1.80
N GLN A 459 -8.68 -22.96 2.32
CA GLN A 459 -7.25 -22.75 2.06
C GLN A 459 -6.94 -22.76 0.56
N LYS A 460 -7.38 -23.79 -0.16
CA LYS A 460 -7.14 -23.91 -1.61
C LYS A 460 -7.80 -22.79 -2.41
N ASN A 461 -8.98 -22.35 -2.02
CA ASN A 461 -9.65 -21.23 -2.66
C ASN A 461 -8.83 -19.93 -2.51
N GLY A 462 -8.30 -19.66 -1.31
CA GLY A 462 -7.42 -18.51 -1.07
C GLY A 462 -6.14 -18.58 -1.90
N MET A 463 -5.46 -19.75 -1.89
CA MET A 463 -4.23 -19.97 -2.64
C MET A 463 -4.42 -19.88 -4.17
N ALA A 464 -5.62 -20.10 -4.68
CA ALA A 464 -5.93 -20.05 -6.11
C ALA A 464 -6.25 -18.62 -6.61
N ARG A 465 -6.36 -17.63 -5.72
CA ARG A 465 -6.65 -16.25 -6.12
C ARG A 465 -5.42 -15.61 -6.77
N ASP A 466 -5.66 -14.91 -7.88
CA ASP A 466 -4.61 -14.13 -8.54
C ASP A 466 -4.49 -12.74 -7.89
N PHE A 467 -3.52 -12.60 -7.01
CA PHE A 467 -3.12 -11.34 -6.40
C PHE A 467 -1.83 -10.78 -7.02
N SER A 468 -1.44 -11.23 -8.21
CA SER A 468 -0.24 -10.74 -8.87
C SER A 468 -0.35 -9.26 -9.27
N TRP A 469 0.77 -8.56 -9.33
CA TRP A 469 0.82 -7.21 -9.89
C TRP A 469 0.41 -7.17 -11.36
N GLN A 470 0.53 -8.26 -12.10
CA GLN A 470 0.07 -8.37 -13.48
C GLN A 470 -1.46 -8.22 -13.58
N ALA A 471 -2.21 -8.72 -12.59
CA ALA A 471 -3.66 -8.56 -12.55
C ALA A 471 -4.06 -7.09 -12.34
N SER A 472 -3.38 -6.37 -11.45
CA SER A 472 -3.59 -4.93 -11.23
C SER A 472 -3.12 -4.11 -12.44
N ALA A 473 -1.95 -4.42 -12.99
CA ALA A 473 -1.36 -3.71 -14.12
C ALA A 473 -2.25 -3.76 -15.38
N ARG A 474 -2.94 -4.87 -15.65
CA ARG A 474 -3.92 -4.95 -16.75
C ARG A 474 -5.04 -3.92 -16.60
N GLN A 475 -5.54 -3.70 -15.39
CA GLN A 475 -6.60 -2.72 -15.12
C GLN A 475 -6.08 -1.28 -15.29
N TYR A 476 -4.87 -0.98 -14.81
CA TYR A 476 -4.24 0.33 -15.03
C TYR A 476 -3.98 0.60 -16.52
N LEU A 477 -3.47 -0.38 -17.25
CA LEU A 477 -3.21 -0.23 -18.70
C LEU A 477 -4.51 0.00 -19.48
N GLN A 478 -5.57 -0.72 -19.12
CA GLN A 478 -6.90 -0.49 -19.71
C GLN A 478 -7.37 0.95 -19.45
N LEU A 479 -7.29 1.43 -18.21
CA LEU A 479 -7.63 2.79 -17.82
C LEU A 479 -6.84 3.82 -18.64
N TYR A 480 -5.53 3.63 -18.80
CA TYR A 480 -4.70 4.55 -19.58
C TYR A 480 -5.13 4.59 -21.06
N HIS A 481 -5.44 3.45 -21.64
CA HIS A 481 -5.95 3.41 -23.01
C HIS A 481 -7.32 4.10 -23.16
N GLU A 482 -8.19 4.00 -22.16
CA GLU A 482 -9.48 4.70 -22.15
C GLU A 482 -9.30 6.22 -22.08
N LEU A 483 -8.33 6.71 -21.34
CA LEU A 483 -8.00 8.14 -21.23
C LEU A 483 -7.40 8.72 -22.53
N MET A 484 -6.82 7.88 -23.37
CA MET A 484 -6.20 8.30 -24.64
C MET A 484 -7.16 8.30 -25.83
N ARG A 485 -8.38 7.78 -25.65
CA ARG A 485 -9.46 7.83 -26.66
C ARG A 485 -10.19 9.18 -26.63
#